data_91bc806a8523b3331f8c8675fbbc8289
#
_entry.id   91bc806a8523b3331f8c8675fbbc8289
#
_cell.length_a   1.000
_cell.length_b   1.000
_cell.length_c   1.000
_cell.angle_alpha   90.00
_cell.angle_beta   90.00
_cell.angle_gamma   90.00
#
_symmetry.space_group_name_H-M   'P 1'
#
loop_
_entity.id
_entity.type
_entity.pdbx_description
1 polymer ?
#
loop_
_entity_poly.entity_id
_entity_poly.type
_entity_poly.pdbx_seq_one_letter_code
_entity_poly.pdbx_strand_id
1 'polypeptide(L)'
;MKRLSLLLTASALLVGCGPSRLPSDFNQNGASNGADSLDHRPAGFDRMADAIRSGNIPPEAILATVYFDFDKYTVEAKERSKLDGIAGKAKGTKLIIAGYTDQFGTEEYNLGLSDRRAQSARDYLTKLGSNQANIEVMALGEQQADKSAAGRQSGAKDRKAVIVDVNYSGVITSGAGKVAPSSAGASKAPAPAGGPTPAPVSAL
;
A
#
# COMPACT_ATOMS: atom_id res chain seq x y z
N MET A 1 -6.52 -54.66 -68.07
CA MET A 1 -7.03 -53.37 -67.66
C MET A 1 -7.92 -53.60 -66.42
N LYS A 2 -7.31 -53.57 -65.24
CA LYS A 2 -8.00 -53.92 -64.00
C LYS A 2 -8.23 -52.64 -63.14
N ARG A 3 -9.47 -52.29 -62.97
CA ARG A 3 -9.89 -51.15 -62.15
C ARG A 3 -9.90 -51.58 -60.65
N LEU A 4 -9.00 -51.02 -59.85
CA LEU A 4 -8.94 -51.25 -58.41
C LEU A 4 -9.74 -50.16 -57.76
N SER A 5 -10.92 -50.51 -57.24
CA SER A 5 -11.77 -49.63 -56.41
C SER A 5 -11.21 -49.58 -54.99
N LEU A 6 -10.77 -48.42 -54.57
CA LEU A 6 -10.33 -48.16 -53.20
C LEU A 6 -11.51 -47.60 -52.40
N LEU A 7 -12.10 -48.42 -51.53
CA LEU A 7 -13.13 -48.03 -50.57
C LEU A 7 -12.47 -47.32 -49.40
N LEU A 8 -12.70 -46.01 -49.33
CA LEU A 8 -12.25 -45.16 -48.22
C LEU A 8 -13.31 -45.18 -47.10
N THR A 9 -13.11 -45.95 -46.04
CA THR A 9 -13.95 -45.96 -44.85
C THR A 9 -13.57 -44.76 -43.98
N ALA A 10 -14.41 -43.74 -43.95
CA ALA A 10 -14.32 -42.62 -43.03
C ALA A 10 -14.77 -43.06 -41.64
N SER A 11 -13.79 -43.24 -40.73
CA SER A 11 -14.06 -43.50 -39.30
C SER A 11 -14.22 -42.14 -38.60
N ALA A 12 -15.47 -41.82 -38.28
CA ALA A 12 -15.77 -40.61 -37.48
C ALA A 12 -15.41 -40.84 -36.01
N LEU A 13 -14.31 -40.24 -35.56
CA LEU A 13 -13.98 -40.17 -34.15
C LEU A 13 -14.86 -39.09 -33.49
N LEU A 14 -15.91 -39.52 -32.84
CA LEU A 14 -16.69 -38.74 -31.87
C LEU A 14 -15.81 -38.49 -30.63
N VAL A 15 -15.12 -37.36 -30.59
CA VAL A 15 -14.51 -36.87 -29.35
C VAL A 15 -15.64 -36.37 -28.47
N GLY A 16 -16.04 -37.23 -27.51
CA GLY A 16 -16.98 -36.84 -26.45
C GLY A 16 -16.35 -35.77 -25.57
N CYS A 17 -16.88 -34.52 -25.61
CA CYS A 17 -16.69 -33.56 -24.56
C CYS A 17 -17.38 -34.10 -23.29
N GLY A 18 -16.68 -34.89 -22.51
CA GLY A 18 -17.08 -35.20 -21.15
C GLY A 18 -16.98 -33.93 -20.28
N PRO A 19 -17.90 -33.71 -19.34
CA PRO A 19 -17.76 -32.62 -18.40
C PRO A 19 -16.41 -32.78 -17.69
N SER A 20 -15.57 -31.76 -17.77
CA SER A 20 -14.32 -31.70 -17.02
C SER A 20 -14.66 -31.83 -15.53
N ARG A 21 -14.35 -32.99 -14.96
CA ARG A 21 -14.45 -33.17 -13.52
C ARG A 21 -13.45 -32.20 -12.89
N LEU A 22 -13.97 -31.27 -12.08
CA LEU A 22 -13.14 -30.47 -11.19
C LEU A 22 -12.26 -31.43 -10.35
N PRO A 23 -11.01 -31.06 -10.08
CA PRO A 23 -10.16 -31.83 -9.19
C PRO A 23 -10.91 -32.18 -7.90
N SER A 24 -10.73 -33.39 -7.40
CA SER A 24 -11.41 -33.90 -6.21
C SER A 24 -11.09 -33.14 -4.91
N ASP A 25 -10.16 -32.21 -4.98
CA ASP A 25 -9.75 -31.33 -3.89
C ASP A 25 -10.72 -30.15 -3.68
N PHE A 26 -11.69 -29.96 -4.59
CA PHE A 26 -12.79 -29.05 -4.34
C PHE A 26 -13.80 -29.75 -3.41
N ASN A 27 -13.45 -29.85 -2.13
CA ASN A 27 -14.33 -30.37 -1.10
C ASN A 27 -15.52 -29.45 -0.93
N GLN A 28 -16.70 -29.89 -1.40
CA GLN A 28 -17.97 -29.18 -1.27
C GLN A 28 -18.54 -29.18 0.16
N ASN A 29 -17.82 -29.73 1.12
CA ASN A 29 -18.15 -29.59 2.53
C ASN A 29 -17.60 -28.25 3.02
N GLY A 30 -18.33 -27.17 2.73
CA GLY A 30 -18.03 -25.81 3.14
C GLY A 30 -18.11 -25.55 4.65
N ALA A 31 -17.62 -26.48 5.44
CA ALA A 31 -17.46 -26.33 6.87
C ALA A 31 -16.23 -27.10 7.29
N SER A 32 -15.08 -26.67 6.84
CA SER A 32 -13.84 -26.96 7.58
C SER A 32 -12.67 -26.25 6.93
N ASN A 33 -12.04 -25.45 7.73
CA ASN A 33 -10.61 -25.30 7.69
C ASN A 33 -10.04 -24.41 6.59
N GLY A 34 -10.72 -23.29 6.26
CA GLY A 34 -10.04 -22.09 5.79
C GLY A 34 -9.04 -21.53 6.83
N ALA A 35 -8.90 -22.23 7.96
CA ALA A 35 -7.95 -21.91 9.02
C ALA A 35 -6.49 -22.26 8.65
N ASP A 36 -6.30 -23.26 7.79
CA ASP A 36 -4.95 -23.79 7.52
C ASP A 36 -4.07 -22.86 6.68
N SER A 37 -4.66 -21.96 5.89
CA SER A 37 -3.88 -20.96 5.15
C SER A 37 -3.57 -19.69 5.97
N LEU A 38 -4.33 -19.45 7.04
CA LEU A 38 -4.12 -18.31 7.94
C LEU A 38 -3.17 -18.63 9.09
N ASP A 39 -2.95 -19.91 9.37
CA ASP A 39 -2.16 -20.39 10.51
C ASP A 39 -0.65 -20.10 10.37
N HIS A 40 -0.19 -19.68 9.18
CA HIS A 40 1.20 -19.28 8.92
C HIS A 40 1.39 -17.75 8.93
N ARG A 41 0.32 -16.96 9.14
CA ARG A 41 0.48 -15.52 9.32
C ARG A 41 1.05 -15.26 10.72
N PRO A 42 2.17 -14.52 10.81
CA PRO A 42 2.77 -14.19 12.10
C PRO A 42 1.77 -13.45 12.98
N ALA A 43 1.68 -13.83 14.23
CA ALA A 43 0.87 -13.11 15.22
C ALA A 43 1.18 -11.60 15.17
N GLY A 44 0.15 -10.78 15.05
CA GLY A 44 0.26 -9.33 14.91
C GLY A 44 -0.07 -8.77 13.53
N PHE A 45 0.07 -9.55 12.44
CA PHE A 45 -0.31 -9.09 11.11
C PHE A 45 -1.79 -8.71 11.01
N ASP A 46 -2.67 -9.59 11.44
CA ASP A 46 -4.13 -9.35 11.32
C ASP A 46 -4.54 -8.12 12.14
N ARG A 47 -4.03 -8.00 13.36
CA ARG A 47 -4.31 -6.84 14.22
C ARG A 47 -3.83 -5.52 13.58
N MET A 48 -2.63 -5.51 13.00
CA MET A 48 -2.11 -4.32 12.34
C MET A 48 -2.82 -4.05 11.02
N ALA A 49 -3.18 -5.09 10.25
CA ALA A 49 -3.97 -4.96 9.03
C ALA A 49 -5.35 -4.35 9.32
N ASP A 50 -6.00 -4.74 10.42
CA ASP A 50 -7.28 -4.15 10.84
C ASP A 50 -7.13 -2.69 11.29
N ALA A 51 -6.05 -2.36 11.99
CA ALA A 51 -5.72 -0.97 12.34
C ALA A 51 -5.50 -0.11 11.08
N ILE A 52 -4.85 -0.66 10.07
CA ILE A 52 -4.63 0.01 8.78
C ILE A 52 -5.97 0.22 8.04
N ARG A 53 -6.82 -0.80 7.94
CA ARG A 53 -8.14 -0.70 7.28
C ARG A 53 -9.06 0.30 7.98
N SER A 54 -9.04 0.32 9.29
CA SER A 54 -9.84 1.27 10.10
C SER A 54 -9.26 2.67 10.17
N GLY A 55 -8.03 2.89 9.65
CA GLY A 55 -7.35 4.19 9.73
C GLY A 55 -6.76 4.52 11.11
N ASN A 56 -6.73 3.54 12.03
CA ASN A 56 -6.28 3.70 13.41
C ASN A 56 -4.85 3.17 13.62
N ILE A 57 -3.93 3.53 12.73
CA ILE A 57 -2.54 3.12 12.83
C ILE A 57 -1.87 3.91 13.95
N PRO A 58 -1.27 3.24 14.96
CA PRO A 58 -0.49 3.95 15.98
C PRO A 58 0.66 4.72 15.32
N PRO A 59 0.84 6.01 15.61
CA PRO A 59 1.92 6.81 15.00
C PRO A 59 3.30 6.21 15.21
N GLU A 60 3.54 5.57 16.35
CA GLU A 60 4.81 4.95 16.71
C GLU A 60 5.10 3.65 15.91
N ALA A 61 4.06 3.03 15.34
CA ALA A 61 4.20 1.88 14.46
C ALA A 61 4.57 2.31 13.03
N ILE A 62 4.35 3.57 12.67
CA ILE A 62 4.67 4.10 11.34
C ILE A 62 6.18 4.38 11.25
N LEU A 63 6.87 3.65 10.40
CA LEU A 63 8.30 3.85 10.17
C LEU A 63 8.58 4.98 9.18
N ALA A 64 7.79 5.06 8.12
CA ALA A 64 7.89 6.11 7.12
C ALA A 64 6.57 6.26 6.35
N THR A 65 6.37 7.45 5.79
CA THR A 65 5.31 7.73 4.82
C THR A 65 5.94 8.32 3.57
N VAL A 66 5.70 7.67 2.44
CA VAL A 66 6.17 8.05 1.11
C VAL A 66 5.00 8.67 0.35
N TYR A 67 5.21 9.83 -0.26
CA TYR A 67 4.20 10.53 -1.05
C TYR A 67 4.45 10.39 -2.54
N PHE A 68 3.38 10.46 -3.32
CA PHE A 68 3.42 10.31 -4.77
C PHE A 68 2.73 11.47 -5.47
N ASP A 69 3.24 11.81 -6.64
CA ASP A 69 2.57 12.74 -7.52
C ASP A 69 1.24 12.16 -8.04
N PHE A 70 0.44 13.04 -8.63
CA PHE A 70 -0.82 12.64 -9.25
C PHE A 70 -0.55 11.59 -10.34
N ASP A 71 -1.29 10.49 -10.27
CA ASP A 71 -1.20 9.37 -11.20
C ASP A 71 0.19 8.71 -11.30
N LYS A 72 1.04 8.89 -10.28
CA LYS A 72 2.36 8.26 -10.19
C LYS A 72 2.42 7.21 -9.09
N TYR A 73 3.27 6.20 -9.34
CA TYR A 73 3.61 5.14 -8.38
C TYR A 73 5.12 4.98 -8.18
N THR A 74 5.93 5.73 -8.93
CA THR A 74 7.40 5.68 -8.77
C THR A 74 7.83 6.48 -7.55
N VAL A 75 8.65 5.88 -6.69
CA VAL A 75 9.25 6.57 -5.53
C VAL A 75 10.28 7.58 -6.01
N GLU A 76 10.04 8.86 -5.80
CA GLU A 76 10.95 9.95 -6.18
C GLU A 76 12.17 10.05 -5.26
N ALA A 77 13.21 10.75 -5.71
CA ALA A 77 14.49 10.86 -5.00
C ALA A 77 14.33 11.36 -3.55
N LYS A 78 13.51 12.40 -3.32
CA LYS A 78 13.26 12.95 -1.98
C LYS A 78 12.57 11.94 -1.05
N GLU A 79 11.69 11.10 -1.62
CA GLU A 79 10.97 10.10 -0.87
C GLU A 79 11.84 8.86 -0.59
N ARG A 80 12.80 8.55 -1.50
CA ARG A 80 13.80 7.49 -1.28
C ARG A 80 14.63 7.74 -0.02
N SER A 81 15.02 8.98 0.24
CA SER A 81 15.78 9.34 1.44
C SER A 81 15.06 8.95 2.75
N LYS A 82 13.72 8.97 2.75
CA LYS A 82 12.95 8.50 3.90
C LYS A 82 13.06 6.99 4.07
N LEU A 83 13.03 6.24 2.97
CA LEU A 83 13.19 4.78 2.97
C LEU A 83 14.62 4.37 3.33
N ASP A 84 15.63 5.12 2.87
CA ASP A 84 17.02 4.92 3.27
C ASP A 84 17.19 5.07 4.78
N GLY A 85 16.54 6.06 5.38
CA GLY A 85 16.57 6.31 6.82
C GLY A 85 16.01 5.17 7.68
N ILE A 86 15.06 4.39 7.14
CA ILE A 86 14.46 3.25 7.87
C ILE A 86 15.06 1.89 7.45
N ALA A 87 15.94 1.83 6.46
CA ALA A 87 16.44 0.59 5.89
C ALA A 87 17.08 -0.36 6.92
N GLY A 88 17.79 0.19 7.90
CA GLY A 88 18.38 -0.57 8.99
C GLY A 88 17.34 -1.34 9.81
N LYS A 89 16.25 -0.66 10.19
CA LYS A 89 15.13 -1.24 10.95
C LYS A 89 14.33 -2.21 10.08
N ALA A 90 14.09 -1.84 8.82
CA ALA A 90 13.30 -2.64 7.89
C ALA A 90 13.89 -4.03 7.59
N LYS A 91 15.22 -4.20 7.68
CA LYS A 91 15.88 -5.50 7.44
C LYS A 91 15.51 -6.57 8.47
N GLY A 92 15.29 -6.18 9.72
CA GLY A 92 15.03 -7.13 10.83
C GLY A 92 13.57 -7.19 11.25
N THR A 93 12.66 -6.47 10.57
CA THR A 93 11.29 -6.27 11.03
C THR A 93 10.29 -6.80 10.00
N LYS A 94 9.17 -7.34 10.49
CA LYS A 94 8.02 -7.64 9.62
C LYS A 94 7.22 -6.37 9.38
N LEU A 95 6.92 -6.08 8.13
CA LEU A 95 6.32 -4.83 7.70
C LEU A 95 5.01 -5.05 6.95
N ILE A 96 4.09 -4.12 7.08
CA ILE A 96 3.00 -3.92 6.14
C ILE A 96 3.22 -2.59 5.44
N ILE A 97 3.13 -2.59 4.11
CA ILE A 97 3.14 -1.37 3.30
C ILE A 97 1.75 -1.15 2.75
N ALA A 98 1.08 -0.14 3.27
CA ALA A 98 -0.28 0.23 2.87
C ALA A 98 -0.23 1.35 1.82
N GLY A 99 -0.79 1.09 0.63
CA GLY A 99 -0.90 2.05 -0.45
C GLY A 99 -2.25 2.75 -0.45
N TYR A 100 -2.25 4.05 -0.76
CA TYR A 100 -3.44 4.91 -0.79
C TYR A 100 -3.45 5.77 -2.05
N THR A 101 -4.64 6.20 -2.44
CA THR A 101 -4.86 7.18 -3.50
C THR A 101 -5.74 8.33 -3.02
N ASP A 102 -5.77 9.40 -3.78
CA ASP A 102 -6.82 10.41 -3.66
C ASP A 102 -8.15 9.89 -4.24
N GLN A 103 -9.20 10.70 -4.16
CA GLN A 103 -10.55 10.33 -4.60
C GLN A 103 -10.78 10.39 -6.12
N PHE A 104 -9.78 10.80 -6.91
CA PHE A 104 -9.93 11.00 -8.34
C PHE A 104 -9.68 9.71 -9.12
N GLY A 105 -10.68 9.26 -9.88
CA GLY A 105 -10.65 8.04 -10.67
C GLY A 105 -11.77 7.07 -10.31
N THR A 106 -11.72 5.85 -10.85
CA THR A 106 -12.62 4.77 -10.42
C THR A 106 -12.01 4.00 -9.26
N GLU A 107 -12.85 3.36 -8.47
CA GLU A 107 -12.41 2.56 -7.32
C GLU A 107 -11.42 1.46 -7.75
N GLU A 108 -11.70 0.76 -8.85
CA GLU A 108 -10.84 -0.30 -9.38
C GLU A 108 -9.48 0.25 -9.83
N TYR A 109 -9.48 1.40 -10.50
CA TYR A 109 -8.25 2.07 -10.90
C TYR A 109 -7.43 2.47 -9.68
N ASN A 110 -8.06 3.08 -8.69
CA ASN A 110 -7.42 3.54 -7.46
C ASN A 110 -6.89 2.37 -6.62
N LEU A 111 -7.61 1.24 -6.59
CA LEU A 111 -7.13 0.03 -5.94
C LEU A 111 -5.83 -0.47 -6.63
N GLY A 112 -5.82 -0.57 -7.97
CA GLY A 112 -4.63 -0.96 -8.72
C GLY A 112 -3.47 0.03 -8.59
N LEU A 113 -3.74 1.35 -8.52
CA LEU A 113 -2.71 2.37 -8.35
C LEU A 113 -2.09 2.32 -6.93
N SER A 114 -2.92 2.12 -5.91
CA SER A 114 -2.46 1.97 -4.53
C SER A 114 -1.58 0.74 -4.35
N ASP A 115 -1.93 -0.38 -4.99
CA ASP A 115 -1.10 -1.59 -5.01
C ASP A 115 0.27 -1.33 -5.62
N ARG A 116 0.35 -0.69 -6.80
CA ARG A 116 1.62 -0.34 -7.46
C ARG A 116 2.47 0.60 -6.60
N ARG A 117 1.88 1.53 -5.86
CA ARG A 117 2.59 2.42 -4.93
C ARG A 117 3.24 1.64 -3.79
N ALA A 118 2.47 0.76 -3.16
CA ALA A 118 2.98 -0.09 -2.08
C ALA A 118 4.06 -1.05 -2.58
N GLN A 119 3.88 -1.66 -3.76
CA GLN A 119 4.91 -2.50 -4.39
C GLN A 119 6.19 -1.74 -4.69
N SER A 120 6.11 -0.50 -5.21
CA SER A 120 7.29 0.33 -5.49
C SER A 120 8.10 0.63 -4.24
N ALA A 121 7.43 0.89 -3.10
CA ALA A 121 8.10 1.09 -1.82
C ALA A 121 8.73 -0.22 -1.30
N ARG A 122 8.02 -1.37 -1.42
CA ARG A 122 8.55 -2.69 -1.09
C ARG A 122 9.80 -3.02 -1.91
N ASP A 123 9.74 -2.83 -3.22
CA ASP A 123 10.83 -3.16 -4.13
C ASP A 123 12.06 -2.30 -3.83
N TYR A 124 11.86 -1.04 -3.44
CA TYR A 124 12.95 -0.18 -3.02
C TYR A 124 13.59 -0.67 -1.70
N LEU A 125 12.80 -1.01 -0.68
CA LEU A 125 13.30 -1.56 0.58
C LEU A 125 14.01 -2.91 0.36
N THR A 126 13.52 -3.73 -0.55
CA THR A 126 14.17 -5.00 -0.93
C THR A 126 15.53 -4.76 -1.57
N LYS A 127 15.66 -3.75 -2.44
CA LYS A 127 16.98 -3.32 -2.99
C LYS A 127 17.94 -2.83 -1.91
N LEU A 128 17.42 -2.25 -0.83
CA LEU A 128 18.22 -1.85 0.33
C LEU A 128 18.57 -3.03 1.26
N GLY A 129 18.11 -4.24 0.94
CA GLY A 129 18.44 -5.48 1.65
C GLY A 129 17.41 -5.96 2.67
N SER A 130 16.18 -5.46 2.62
CA SER A 130 15.07 -6.04 3.38
C SER A 130 14.60 -7.34 2.75
N ASN A 131 14.22 -8.33 3.58
CA ASN A 131 13.68 -9.58 3.07
C ASN A 131 12.24 -9.38 2.59
N GLN A 132 12.00 -9.62 1.29
CA GLN A 132 10.67 -9.50 0.68
C GLN A 132 9.62 -10.36 1.37
N ALA A 133 9.97 -11.54 1.88
CA ALA A 133 9.05 -12.43 2.61
C ALA A 133 8.55 -11.83 3.94
N ASN A 134 9.23 -10.81 4.46
CA ASN A 134 8.83 -10.09 5.67
C ASN A 134 7.98 -8.84 5.36
N ILE A 135 7.67 -8.57 4.10
CA ILE A 135 6.94 -7.35 3.70
C ILE A 135 5.63 -7.73 3.02
N GLU A 136 4.52 -7.46 3.68
CA GLU A 136 3.19 -7.58 3.10
C GLU A 136 2.77 -6.26 2.44
N VAL A 137 2.10 -6.33 1.29
CA VAL A 137 1.53 -5.19 0.58
C VAL A 137 0.03 -5.17 0.76
N MET A 138 -0.52 -4.00 1.07
CA MET A 138 -1.95 -3.79 1.22
C MET A 138 -2.41 -2.63 0.35
N ALA A 139 -3.33 -2.88 -0.57
CA ALA A 139 -3.95 -1.86 -1.40
C ALA A 139 -5.26 -1.39 -0.75
N LEU A 140 -5.39 -0.09 -0.50
CA LEU A 140 -6.57 0.51 0.11
C LEU A 140 -7.30 1.48 -0.83
N GLY A 141 -6.70 1.78 -1.99
CA GLY A 141 -7.30 2.70 -2.95
C GLY A 141 -7.63 4.04 -2.30
N GLU A 142 -8.83 4.51 -2.56
CA GLU A 142 -9.37 5.79 -2.08
C GLU A 142 -10.21 5.68 -0.81
N GLN A 143 -10.24 4.53 -0.13
CA GLN A 143 -11.14 4.27 1.01
C GLN A 143 -10.98 5.28 2.15
N GLN A 144 -9.77 5.81 2.34
CA GLN A 144 -9.46 6.80 3.37
C GLN A 144 -9.18 8.20 2.81
N ALA A 145 -9.46 8.42 1.52
CA ALA A 145 -9.26 9.71 0.88
C ALA A 145 -10.23 10.77 1.42
N ASP A 146 -9.77 12.00 1.46
CA ASP A 146 -10.60 13.15 1.79
C ASP A 146 -11.56 13.46 0.63
N LYS A 147 -12.79 13.00 0.77
CA LYS A 147 -13.85 13.21 -0.25
C LYS A 147 -14.25 14.68 -0.42
N SER A 148 -13.80 15.57 0.46
CA SER A 148 -14.03 17.03 0.34
C SER A 148 -12.95 17.74 -0.49
N ALA A 149 -11.89 17.04 -0.92
CA ALA A 149 -10.81 17.61 -1.69
C ALA A 149 -11.30 18.14 -3.04
N ALA A 150 -11.35 19.47 -3.20
CA ALA A 150 -11.92 20.12 -4.38
C ALA A 150 -11.02 20.05 -5.64
N GLY A 151 -9.79 19.59 -5.54
CA GLY A 151 -8.84 19.53 -6.66
C GLY A 151 -7.66 18.62 -6.41
N ARG A 152 -6.88 18.37 -7.47
CA ARG A 152 -5.71 17.46 -7.40
C ARG A 152 -4.67 17.85 -6.37
N GLN A 153 -4.53 19.15 -6.08
CA GLN A 153 -3.57 19.66 -5.08
C GLN A 153 -4.00 19.26 -3.66
N SER A 154 -5.29 19.42 -3.33
CA SER A 154 -5.83 19.06 -2.01
C SER A 154 -5.78 17.55 -1.72
N GLY A 155 -5.85 16.71 -2.76
CA GLY A 155 -5.68 15.25 -2.65
C GLY A 155 -4.22 14.77 -2.46
N ALA A 156 -3.23 15.68 -2.48
CA ALA A 156 -1.81 15.30 -2.40
C ALA A 156 -1.46 14.52 -1.12
N LYS A 157 -2.09 14.82 0.00
CA LYS A 157 -1.92 14.14 1.30
C LYS A 157 -2.37 12.68 1.31
N ASP A 158 -3.27 12.32 0.37
CA ASP A 158 -3.87 10.99 0.29
C ASP A 158 -3.09 10.08 -0.66
N ARG A 159 -2.26 10.65 -1.54
CA ARG A 159 -1.39 9.91 -2.46
C ARG A 159 -0.12 9.44 -1.75
N LYS A 160 -0.22 8.36 -1.00
CA LYS A 160 0.87 7.90 -0.13
C LYS A 160 1.00 6.37 -0.08
N ALA A 161 2.15 5.92 0.39
CA ALA A 161 2.33 4.57 0.94
C ALA A 161 2.87 4.71 2.36
N VAL A 162 2.28 3.99 3.30
CA VAL A 162 2.65 4.00 4.72
C VAL A 162 3.33 2.68 5.06
N ILE A 163 4.54 2.77 5.59
CA ILE A 163 5.32 1.61 6.02
C ILE A 163 5.15 1.43 7.52
N VAL A 164 4.59 0.29 7.91
CA VAL A 164 4.16 0.01 9.30
C VAL A 164 4.90 -1.20 9.84
N ASP A 165 5.39 -1.07 11.07
CA ASP A 165 6.02 -2.14 11.84
C ASP A 165 4.95 -3.06 12.45
N VAL A 166 4.90 -4.32 12.03
CA VAL A 166 3.95 -5.33 12.54
C VAL A 166 4.30 -5.74 13.97
N ASN A 167 5.58 -5.69 14.35
CA ASN A 167 6.05 -6.08 15.68
C ASN A 167 5.80 -5.02 16.76
N TYR A 168 5.16 -3.90 16.39
CA TYR A 168 4.78 -2.90 17.36
C TYR A 168 3.84 -3.48 18.42
N SER A 169 4.29 -3.49 19.67
CA SER A 169 3.59 -4.10 20.80
C SER A 169 2.76 -3.12 21.64
N GLY A 170 2.69 -1.86 21.22
CA GLY A 170 1.88 -0.85 21.89
C GLY A 170 0.38 -1.10 21.77
N VAL A 171 -0.39 -0.37 22.59
CA VAL A 171 -1.85 -0.46 22.57
C VAL A 171 -2.41 0.13 21.27
N ILE A 172 -3.01 -0.73 20.43
CA ILE A 172 -3.82 -0.27 19.32
C ILE A 172 -5.20 0.03 19.88
N THR A 173 -5.52 1.31 20.09
CA THR A 173 -6.84 1.71 20.53
C THR A 173 -7.83 1.53 19.37
N SER A 174 -8.65 0.50 19.44
CA SER A 174 -9.84 0.36 18.62
C SER A 174 -10.86 1.39 19.13
N GLY A 175 -10.77 2.61 18.63
CA GLY A 175 -11.69 3.66 19.05
C GLY A 175 -11.82 4.74 17.99
N ALA A 176 -13.06 4.96 17.56
CA ALA A 176 -13.45 6.08 16.72
C ALA A 176 -12.96 7.40 17.35
N GLY A 177 -11.87 7.92 16.80
CA GLY A 177 -11.32 9.21 17.19
C GLY A 177 -10.49 9.76 16.05
N LYS A 178 -11.10 10.63 15.25
CA LYS A 178 -10.43 11.44 14.25
C LYS A 178 -9.37 12.28 14.98
N VAL A 179 -8.13 11.78 15.05
CA VAL A 179 -7.04 12.58 15.60
C VAL A 179 -6.66 13.62 14.57
N ALA A 180 -6.99 14.86 14.85
CA ALA A 180 -6.44 16.01 14.15
C ALA A 180 -4.90 15.96 14.23
N PRO A 181 -4.16 16.41 13.22
CA PRO A 181 -2.72 16.45 13.28
C PRO A 181 -2.31 17.35 14.45
N SER A 182 -1.71 16.75 15.46
CA SER A 182 -1.04 17.47 16.55
C SER A 182 0.06 18.31 15.92
N SER A 183 -0.10 19.62 15.98
CA SER A 183 0.94 20.59 15.68
C SER A 183 2.00 20.49 16.78
N ALA A 184 2.97 19.62 16.61
CA ALA A 184 4.12 19.54 17.47
C ALA A 184 5.04 20.72 17.22
N GLY A 185 5.07 21.64 18.20
CA GLY A 185 6.26 22.40 18.53
C GLY A 185 6.78 23.39 17.49
N ALA A 186 6.11 24.53 17.34
CA ALA A 186 6.82 25.72 16.92
C ALA A 186 7.83 26.09 18.03
N SER A 187 9.06 25.65 17.86
CA SER A 187 10.20 26.19 18.58
C SER A 187 10.31 27.67 18.25
N LYS A 188 10.04 28.48 19.27
CA LYS A 188 10.12 29.94 19.23
C LYS A 188 11.58 30.35 18.93
N ALA A 189 11.85 30.74 17.71
CA ALA A 189 13.11 31.37 17.35
C ALA A 189 13.22 32.71 18.10
N PRO A 190 14.38 33.07 18.69
CA PRO A 190 14.56 34.37 19.29
C PRO A 190 14.53 35.44 18.22
N ALA A 191 13.84 36.54 18.52
CA ALA A 191 13.74 37.72 17.67
C ALA A 191 15.14 38.30 17.40
N PRO A 192 15.46 38.76 16.17
CA PRO A 192 16.67 39.49 15.92
C PRO A 192 16.61 40.87 16.57
N ALA A 193 17.67 41.22 17.29
CA ALA A 193 17.87 42.51 17.93
C ALA A 193 17.84 43.64 16.87
N GLY A 194 17.19 44.74 17.25
CA GLY A 194 16.97 45.90 16.40
C GLY A 194 18.24 46.48 15.80
N GLY A 195 18.21 46.65 14.50
CA GLY A 195 19.16 47.50 13.77
C GLY A 195 18.77 48.99 13.89
N PRO A 196 19.71 49.91 13.80
CA PRO A 196 19.45 51.31 14.07
C PRO A 196 18.61 51.99 12.97
N THR A 197 17.68 52.80 13.42
CA THR A 197 16.82 53.69 12.61
C THR A 197 17.63 54.64 11.76
N PRO A 198 17.41 54.77 10.44
CA PRO A 198 18.02 55.87 9.68
C PRO A 198 17.31 57.18 9.99
N ALA A 199 18.11 58.23 10.15
CA ALA A 199 17.69 59.61 10.41
C ALA A 199 16.95 60.21 9.22
N PRO A 200 16.05 61.20 9.43
CA PRO A 200 15.32 61.85 8.38
C PRO A 200 16.21 62.77 7.59
N VAL A 201 16.23 62.62 6.28
CA VAL A 201 16.86 63.60 5.35
C VAL A 201 15.90 64.79 5.17
N SER A 202 16.38 65.96 5.62
CA SER A 202 15.78 67.26 5.37
C SER A 202 15.86 67.63 3.90
N ALA A 203 14.74 68.02 3.34
CA ALA A 203 14.69 68.62 2.03
C ALA A 203 15.28 70.05 2.01
N LEU A 204 16.08 70.30 1.04
CA LEU A 204 16.34 71.62 0.42
C LEU A 204 16.27 71.45 -1.09
#